data_4dbb9eafad0f820cb82b5c331bb102f9
#
_entry.id   4dbb9eafad0f820cb82b5c331bb102f9
#
_cell.length_a   1.000
_cell.length_b   1.000
_cell.length_c   1.000
_cell.angle_alpha   90.00
_cell.angle_beta   90.00
_cell.angle_gamma   90.00
#
_symmetry.space_group_name_H-M   'P 1'
#
loop_
_entity.id
_entity.type
_entity.pdbx_description
1 polymer ?
#
loop_
_entity_poly.entity_id
_entity_poly.type
_entity_poly.pdbx_seq_one_letter_code
_entity_poly.pdbx_strand_id
1 'polypeptide(L)'
;METLAFIWTNGPSILHMLVEHLQIVAVGVGFAILTGVPLGIAISLNERVARVVLYVAAILMTVPSVALFGLLIPVLSLIGQGIGFLPAVIALFLYSQMPIVRNTYTAIRNLDPAMREAARGMGMTTKQRLFRVELPIAVPIIMAGIRMAVVINIGIAAIATYIGAGGLGKLISRGISQSDPRQLIAGAVIVGALAIVADFGLACLQRRLTPAGLRTARLPLLALGRRAVSADVRAVDPITIAESR
;
A
#
# COMPACT_ATOMS: atom_id res chain seq x y z
N MET A 1 22.82 14.71 -18.74
CA MET A 1 23.31 13.87 -19.88
C MET A 1 24.04 12.63 -19.38
N GLU A 2 24.95 12.74 -18.43
CA GLU A 2 25.79 11.61 -17.95
C GLU A 2 24.98 10.47 -17.30
N THR A 3 23.94 10.76 -16.54
CA THR A 3 23.07 9.73 -15.91
C THR A 3 22.32 8.91 -16.95
N LEU A 4 21.83 9.53 -18.03
CA LEU A 4 21.16 8.80 -19.12
C LEU A 4 22.13 7.91 -19.88
N ALA A 5 23.34 8.40 -20.16
CA ALA A 5 24.40 7.60 -20.78
C ALA A 5 24.77 6.40 -19.87
N PHE A 6 24.87 6.62 -18.55
CA PHE A 6 25.11 5.55 -17.59
C PHE A 6 24.01 4.47 -17.63
N ILE A 7 22.73 4.87 -17.63
CA ILE A 7 21.60 3.93 -17.69
C ILE A 7 21.66 3.12 -18.99
N TRP A 8 21.95 3.76 -20.12
CA TRP A 8 22.03 3.09 -21.41
C TRP A 8 23.17 2.06 -21.47
N THR A 9 24.37 2.47 -21.02
CA THR A 9 25.55 1.60 -21.02
C THR A 9 25.43 0.40 -20.09
N ASN A 10 24.73 0.57 -18.93
CA ASN A 10 24.57 -0.47 -17.91
C ASN A 10 23.20 -1.17 -17.97
N GLY A 11 22.45 -1.03 -19.06
CA GLY A 11 21.11 -1.56 -19.23
C GLY A 11 20.92 -3.02 -18.81
N PRO A 12 21.76 -3.97 -19.28
CA PRO A 12 21.61 -5.39 -18.88
C PRO A 12 21.78 -5.63 -17.38
N SER A 13 22.72 -4.95 -16.72
CA SER A 13 22.93 -5.04 -15.28
C SER A 13 21.76 -4.44 -14.49
N ILE A 14 21.24 -3.31 -14.96
CA ILE A 14 20.07 -2.65 -14.35
C ILE A 14 18.83 -3.53 -14.49
N LEU A 15 18.63 -4.18 -15.63
CA LEU A 15 17.51 -5.10 -15.84
C LEU A 15 17.59 -6.31 -14.89
N HIS A 16 18.77 -6.87 -14.67
CA HIS A 16 18.95 -7.94 -13.70
C HIS A 16 18.58 -7.48 -12.28
N MET A 17 19.08 -6.30 -11.87
CA MET A 17 18.73 -5.72 -10.56
C MET A 17 17.23 -5.41 -10.45
N LEU A 18 16.55 -5.02 -11.54
CA LEU A 18 15.11 -4.80 -11.58
C LEU A 18 14.35 -6.11 -11.33
N VAL A 19 14.77 -7.21 -11.97
CA VAL A 19 14.15 -8.52 -11.78
C VAL A 19 14.31 -8.99 -10.33
N GLU A 20 15.53 -8.90 -9.76
CA GLU A 20 15.77 -9.20 -8.33
C GLU A 20 14.84 -8.38 -7.42
N HIS A 21 14.72 -7.08 -7.69
CA HIS A 21 13.88 -6.17 -6.93
C HIS A 21 12.39 -6.54 -6.98
N LEU A 22 11.91 -6.83 -8.18
CA LEU A 22 10.52 -7.28 -8.39
C LEU A 22 10.24 -8.62 -7.72
N GLN A 23 11.19 -9.56 -7.73
CA GLN A 23 11.03 -10.86 -7.05
C GLN A 23 10.86 -10.69 -5.54
N ILE A 24 11.71 -9.87 -4.90
CA ILE A 24 11.61 -9.60 -3.46
C ILE A 24 10.26 -8.99 -3.11
N VAL A 25 9.84 -7.95 -3.85
CA VAL A 25 8.57 -7.26 -3.61
C VAL A 25 7.37 -8.18 -3.89
N ALA A 26 7.38 -8.88 -5.02
CA ALA A 26 6.27 -9.75 -5.41
C ALA A 26 6.06 -10.90 -4.42
N VAL A 27 7.14 -11.52 -3.95
CA VAL A 27 7.05 -12.62 -2.98
C VAL A 27 6.60 -12.08 -1.61
N GLY A 28 7.23 -11.03 -1.08
CA GLY A 28 6.89 -10.46 0.23
C GLY A 28 5.46 -9.94 0.29
N VAL A 29 5.05 -9.11 -0.69
CA VAL A 29 3.69 -8.57 -0.75
C VAL A 29 2.67 -9.64 -1.15
N GLY A 30 3.04 -10.59 -2.02
CA GLY A 30 2.17 -11.69 -2.42
C GLY A 30 1.74 -12.54 -1.22
N PHE A 31 2.69 -12.96 -0.38
CA PHE A 31 2.38 -13.65 0.87
C PHE A 31 1.55 -12.79 1.83
N ALA A 32 1.82 -11.49 1.87
CA ALA A 32 1.05 -10.58 2.71
C ALA A 32 -0.41 -10.42 2.22
N ILE A 33 -0.67 -10.44 0.93
CA ILE A 33 -2.03 -10.45 0.37
C ILE A 33 -2.75 -11.76 0.75
N LEU A 34 -2.08 -12.90 0.58
CA LEU A 34 -2.64 -14.22 0.88
C LEU A 34 -3.02 -14.39 2.35
N THR A 35 -2.32 -13.74 3.26
CA THR A 35 -2.58 -13.81 4.70
C THR A 35 -3.39 -12.60 5.20
N GLY A 36 -3.05 -11.41 4.78
CA GLY A 36 -3.62 -10.15 5.27
C GLY A 36 -5.05 -9.91 4.83
N VAL A 37 -5.43 -10.29 3.60
CA VAL A 37 -6.83 -10.16 3.16
C VAL A 37 -7.74 -11.12 3.93
N PRO A 38 -7.48 -12.43 4.03
CA PRO A 38 -8.28 -13.32 4.88
C PRO A 38 -8.30 -12.90 6.36
N LEU A 39 -7.16 -12.47 6.90
CA LEU A 39 -7.09 -11.98 8.28
C LEU A 39 -7.96 -10.73 8.47
N GLY A 40 -7.90 -9.75 7.56
CA GLY A 40 -8.73 -8.54 7.60
C GLY A 40 -10.23 -8.85 7.56
N ILE A 41 -10.64 -9.84 6.75
CA ILE A 41 -12.01 -10.34 6.71
C ILE A 41 -12.37 -11.01 8.04
N ALA A 42 -11.54 -11.89 8.56
CA ALA A 42 -11.81 -12.62 9.79
C ALA A 42 -11.98 -11.68 11.00
N ILE A 43 -11.09 -10.70 11.15
CA ILE A 43 -11.18 -9.74 12.27
C ILE A 43 -12.36 -8.77 12.13
N SER A 44 -12.94 -8.60 10.95
CA SER A 44 -14.13 -7.76 10.76
C SER A 44 -15.36 -8.28 11.51
N LEU A 45 -15.35 -9.56 11.89
CA LEU A 45 -16.43 -10.21 12.64
C LEU A 45 -16.35 -9.96 14.16
N ASN A 46 -15.17 -9.57 14.67
CA ASN A 46 -14.96 -9.36 16.11
C ASN A 46 -14.10 -8.12 16.37
N GLU A 47 -14.72 -7.07 16.89
CA GLU A 47 -14.08 -5.78 17.13
C GLU A 47 -12.94 -5.84 18.16
N ARG A 48 -13.04 -6.71 19.18
CA ARG A 48 -11.98 -6.86 20.18
C ARG A 48 -10.72 -7.46 19.54
N VAL A 49 -10.89 -8.49 18.74
CA VAL A 49 -9.79 -9.14 17.99
C VAL A 49 -9.20 -8.16 16.97
N ALA A 50 -10.05 -7.41 16.25
CA ALA A 50 -9.61 -6.40 15.30
C ALA A 50 -8.71 -5.35 15.95
N ARG A 51 -9.09 -4.84 17.11
CA ARG A 51 -8.31 -3.86 17.86
C ARG A 51 -6.92 -4.38 18.20
N VAL A 52 -6.80 -5.61 18.68
CA VAL A 52 -5.51 -6.21 19.03
C VAL A 52 -4.65 -6.43 17.78
N VAL A 53 -5.21 -7.05 16.73
CA VAL A 53 -4.46 -7.34 15.50
C VAL A 53 -3.98 -6.06 14.81
N LEU A 54 -4.85 -5.05 14.70
CA LEU A 54 -4.48 -3.77 14.10
C LEU A 54 -3.45 -3.01 14.93
N TYR A 55 -3.51 -3.12 16.26
CA TYR A 55 -2.53 -2.54 17.16
C TYR A 55 -1.15 -3.21 16.99
N VAL A 56 -1.11 -4.55 16.95
CA VAL A 56 0.14 -5.29 16.70
C VAL A 56 0.73 -4.93 15.32
N ALA A 57 -0.11 -4.90 14.27
CA ALA A 57 0.34 -4.51 12.94
C ALA A 57 0.87 -3.06 12.90
N ALA A 58 0.25 -2.16 13.65
CA ALA A 58 0.71 -0.78 13.77
C ALA A 58 2.08 -0.69 14.47
N ILE A 59 2.28 -1.42 15.58
CA ILE A 59 3.58 -1.50 16.26
C ILE A 59 4.66 -2.00 15.32
N LEU A 60 4.42 -3.08 14.56
CA LEU A 60 5.38 -3.61 13.59
C LEU A 60 5.78 -2.56 12.55
N MET A 61 4.86 -1.71 12.12
CA MET A 61 5.14 -0.66 11.15
C MET A 61 5.94 0.51 11.75
N THR A 62 5.98 0.67 13.07
CA THR A 62 6.81 1.72 13.73
C THR A 62 8.27 1.34 13.82
N VAL A 63 8.61 0.05 13.71
CA VAL A 63 10.00 -0.40 13.75
C VAL A 63 10.73 0.10 12.49
N PRO A 64 11.86 0.80 12.58
CA PRO A 64 12.61 1.19 11.38
C PRO A 64 13.04 -0.02 10.55
N SER A 65 12.91 0.07 9.21
CA SER A 65 13.20 -1.07 8.32
C SER A 65 14.61 -1.62 8.48
N VAL A 66 15.60 -0.75 8.63
CA VAL A 66 17.00 -1.16 8.89
C VAL A 66 17.13 -1.94 10.20
N ALA A 67 16.41 -1.51 11.25
CA ALA A 67 16.41 -2.20 12.54
C ALA A 67 15.71 -3.57 12.43
N LEU A 68 14.61 -3.65 11.68
CA LEU A 68 13.92 -4.92 11.46
C LEU A 68 14.80 -5.92 10.72
N PHE A 69 15.51 -5.49 9.68
CA PHE A 69 16.49 -6.34 9.00
C PHE A 69 17.56 -6.83 10.00
N GLY A 70 18.11 -5.93 10.84
CA GLY A 70 19.08 -6.29 11.87
C GLY A 70 18.55 -7.32 12.87
N LEU A 71 17.29 -7.21 13.28
CA LEU A 71 16.65 -8.19 14.18
C LEU A 71 16.42 -9.56 13.53
N LEU A 72 16.17 -9.59 12.22
CA LEU A 72 15.96 -10.86 11.50
C LEU A 72 17.27 -11.64 11.26
N ILE A 73 18.42 -10.96 11.14
CA ILE A 73 19.70 -11.59 10.88
C ILE A 73 20.03 -12.70 11.91
N PRO A 74 20.09 -12.42 13.22
CA PRO A 74 20.47 -13.47 14.19
C PRO A 74 19.44 -14.62 14.23
N VAL A 75 18.16 -14.33 14.09
CA VAL A 75 17.08 -15.34 14.10
C VAL A 75 17.20 -16.27 12.91
N LEU A 76 17.36 -15.73 11.70
CA LEU A 76 17.44 -16.51 10.48
C LEU A 76 18.83 -17.13 10.25
N SER A 77 19.88 -16.64 10.91
CA SER A 77 21.20 -17.27 10.90
C SER A 77 21.19 -18.65 11.53
N LEU A 78 20.25 -18.94 12.45
CA LEU A 78 20.07 -20.27 13.03
C LEU A 78 19.76 -21.33 11.98
N ILE A 79 19.17 -20.94 10.85
CA ILE A 79 18.85 -21.80 9.70
C ILE A 79 19.75 -21.51 8.48
N GLY A 80 20.85 -20.77 8.69
CA GLY A 80 21.77 -20.40 7.61
C GLY A 80 21.26 -19.39 6.60
N GLN A 81 20.16 -18.66 6.90
CA GLN A 81 19.48 -17.72 5.99
C GLN A 81 19.41 -16.29 6.56
N GLY A 82 20.38 -15.88 7.40
CA GLY A 82 20.36 -14.58 8.08
C GLY A 82 20.55 -13.38 7.16
N ILE A 83 21.11 -13.57 5.95
CA ILE A 83 21.43 -12.48 5.00
C ILE A 83 20.81 -12.80 3.65
N GLY A 84 20.40 -11.78 2.91
CA GLY A 84 19.95 -11.92 1.54
C GLY A 84 18.43 -11.91 1.37
N PHE A 85 17.92 -12.79 0.50
CA PHE A 85 16.54 -12.78 0.04
C PHE A 85 15.52 -13.01 1.16
N LEU A 86 15.73 -14.02 2.01
CA LEU A 86 14.71 -14.45 2.99
C LEU A 86 14.39 -13.38 4.04
N PRO A 87 15.37 -12.75 4.75
CA PRO A 87 15.06 -11.68 5.70
C PRO A 87 14.43 -10.47 5.03
N ALA A 88 14.79 -10.16 3.77
CA ALA A 88 14.14 -9.10 3.01
C ALA A 88 12.65 -9.41 2.78
N VAL A 89 12.32 -10.60 2.27
CA VAL A 89 10.93 -11.03 2.03
C VAL A 89 10.11 -11.01 3.31
N ILE A 90 10.65 -11.50 4.43
CA ILE A 90 9.95 -11.51 5.73
C ILE A 90 9.68 -10.07 6.20
N ALA A 91 10.64 -9.18 6.10
CA ALA A 91 10.43 -7.79 6.46
C ALA A 91 9.35 -7.12 5.60
N LEU A 92 9.40 -7.29 4.27
CA LEU A 92 8.40 -6.75 3.35
C LEU A 92 7.00 -7.33 3.65
N PHE A 93 6.93 -8.62 3.95
CA PHE A 93 5.70 -9.28 4.39
C PHE A 93 5.11 -8.61 5.64
N LEU A 94 5.94 -8.39 6.67
CA LEU A 94 5.50 -7.77 7.93
C LEU A 94 5.01 -6.32 7.71
N TYR A 95 5.75 -5.52 6.95
CA TYR A 95 5.35 -4.14 6.63
C TYR A 95 4.06 -4.05 5.81
N SER A 96 3.80 -5.06 4.98
CA SER A 96 2.58 -5.12 4.17
C SER A 96 1.33 -5.42 4.99
N GLN A 97 1.46 -6.05 6.18
CA GLN A 97 0.30 -6.47 6.96
C GLN A 97 -0.59 -5.28 7.36
N MET A 98 0.00 -4.20 7.85
CA MET A 98 -0.78 -3.07 8.32
C MET A 98 -1.68 -2.44 7.24
N PRO A 99 -1.18 -2.02 6.06
CA PRO A 99 -2.02 -1.43 5.03
C PRO A 99 -3.04 -2.43 4.47
N ILE A 100 -2.68 -3.71 4.29
CA ILE A 100 -3.58 -4.71 3.72
C ILE A 100 -4.69 -5.10 4.72
N VAL A 101 -4.32 -5.48 5.94
CA VAL A 101 -5.28 -5.92 6.97
C VAL A 101 -6.23 -4.79 7.34
N ARG A 102 -5.69 -3.57 7.57
CA ARG A 102 -6.48 -2.41 7.95
C ARG A 102 -7.49 -2.00 6.88
N ASN A 103 -7.04 -1.91 5.61
CA ASN A 103 -7.95 -1.54 4.53
C ASN A 103 -9.00 -2.62 4.29
N THR A 104 -8.65 -3.91 4.39
CA THR A 104 -9.62 -5.01 4.27
C THR A 104 -10.65 -4.97 5.40
N TYR A 105 -10.20 -4.83 6.66
CA TYR A 105 -11.09 -4.67 7.80
C TYR A 105 -12.04 -3.48 7.62
N THR A 106 -11.50 -2.31 7.29
CA THR A 106 -12.27 -1.08 7.10
C THR A 106 -13.27 -1.22 5.95
N ALA A 107 -12.86 -1.83 4.84
CA ALA A 107 -13.71 -2.07 3.68
C ALA A 107 -14.94 -2.91 4.02
N ILE A 108 -14.77 -3.97 4.81
CA ILE A 108 -15.88 -4.84 5.22
C ILE A 108 -16.71 -4.16 6.32
N ARG A 109 -16.07 -3.54 7.31
CA ARG A 109 -16.78 -2.99 8.48
C ARG A 109 -17.66 -1.80 8.13
N ASN A 110 -17.21 -0.95 7.22
CA ASN A 110 -17.89 0.29 6.84
C ASN A 110 -18.91 0.13 5.70
N LEU A 111 -19.28 -1.11 5.34
CA LEU A 111 -20.39 -1.34 4.42
C LEU A 111 -21.70 -0.89 5.03
N ASP A 112 -22.54 -0.27 4.19
CA ASP A 112 -23.87 0.19 4.58
C ASP A 112 -24.68 -0.95 5.22
N PRO A 113 -25.14 -0.77 6.48
CA PRO A 113 -25.98 -1.75 7.15
C PRO A 113 -27.22 -2.15 6.36
N ALA A 114 -27.84 -1.21 5.62
CA ALA A 114 -29.00 -1.47 4.78
C ALA A 114 -28.73 -2.54 3.69
N MET A 115 -27.52 -2.56 3.14
CA MET A 115 -27.12 -3.59 2.18
C MET A 115 -27.03 -4.98 2.82
N ARG A 116 -26.57 -5.05 4.06
CA ARG A 116 -26.49 -6.31 4.81
C ARG A 116 -27.90 -6.81 5.19
N GLU A 117 -28.78 -5.90 5.57
CA GLU A 117 -30.18 -6.22 5.90
C GLU A 117 -30.94 -6.69 4.68
N ALA A 118 -30.81 -6.01 3.54
CA ALA A 118 -31.42 -6.44 2.27
C ALA A 118 -30.94 -7.84 1.85
N ALA A 119 -29.64 -8.12 1.97
CA ALA A 119 -29.10 -9.45 1.66
C ALA A 119 -29.64 -10.53 2.62
N ARG A 120 -29.84 -10.21 3.92
CA ARG A 120 -30.47 -11.10 4.89
C ARG A 120 -31.95 -11.33 4.57
N GLY A 121 -32.67 -10.25 4.22
CA GLY A 121 -34.08 -10.33 3.83
C GLY A 121 -34.31 -11.21 2.60
N MET A 122 -33.35 -11.28 1.69
CA MET A 122 -33.32 -12.19 0.54
C MET A 122 -32.93 -13.65 0.89
N GLY A 123 -32.77 -13.99 2.18
CA GLY A 123 -32.42 -15.34 2.62
C GLY A 123 -30.96 -15.74 2.41
N MET A 124 -30.04 -14.80 2.14
CA MET A 124 -28.62 -15.13 1.94
C MET A 124 -27.96 -15.62 3.23
N THR A 125 -27.24 -16.74 3.14
CA THR A 125 -26.37 -17.20 4.22
C THR A 125 -25.19 -16.22 4.40
N THR A 126 -24.53 -16.27 5.56
CA THR A 126 -23.35 -15.40 5.85
C THR A 126 -22.25 -15.54 4.80
N LYS A 127 -21.98 -16.77 4.32
CA LYS A 127 -20.99 -16.99 3.26
C LYS A 127 -21.46 -16.37 1.92
N GLN A 128 -22.72 -16.57 1.53
CA GLN A 128 -23.25 -15.99 0.31
C GLN A 128 -23.22 -14.46 0.34
N ARG A 129 -23.61 -13.86 1.48
CA ARG A 129 -23.54 -12.41 1.68
C ARG A 129 -22.11 -11.90 1.57
N LEU A 130 -21.14 -12.55 2.23
CA LEU A 130 -19.74 -12.14 2.18
C LEU A 130 -19.19 -12.16 0.75
N PHE A 131 -19.36 -13.29 0.02
CA PHE A 131 -18.73 -13.44 -1.29
C PHE A 131 -19.49 -12.76 -2.42
N ARG A 132 -20.82 -12.64 -2.33
CA ARG A 132 -21.65 -12.08 -3.41
C ARG A 132 -21.97 -10.58 -3.24
N VAL A 133 -21.89 -10.05 -2.01
CA VAL A 133 -22.26 -8.66 -1.72
C VAL A 133 -21.09 -7.91 -1.10
N GLU A 134 -20.60 -8.33 0.06
CA GLU A 134 -19.63 -7.55 0.84
C GLU A 134 -18.28 -7.45 0.15
N LEU A 135 -17.69 -8.56 -0.29
CA LEU A 135 -16.37 -8.59 -0.93
C LEU A 135 -16.32 -7.81 -2.26
N PRO A 136 -17.26 -7.97 -3.21
CA PRO A 136 -17.23 -7.20 -4.44
C PRO A 136 -17.27 -5.69 -4.21
N ILE A 137 -18.02 -5.23 -3.20
CA ILE A 137 -18.11 -3.82 -2.84
C ILE A 137 -16.85 -3.35 -2.12
N ALA A 138 -16.22 -4.23 -1.32
CA ALA A 138 -15.01 -3.95 -0.58
C ALA A 138 -13.74 -3.90 -1.47
N VAL A 139 -13.74 -4.54 -2.65
CA VAL A 139 -12.59 -4.64 -3.56
C VAL A 139 -11.86 -3.32 -3.79
N PRO A 140 -12.49 -2.18 -4.06
CA PRO A 140 -11.78 -0.93 -4.30
C PRO A 140 -10.91 -0.48 -3.12
N ILE A 141 -11.40 -0.67 -1.90
CA ILE A 141 -10.69 -0.27 -0.67
C ILE A 141 -9.60 -1.30 -0.33
N ILE A 142 -9.87 -2.59 -0.51
CA ILE A 142 -8.87 -3.66 -0.36
C ILE A 142 -7.69 -3.41 -1.31
N MET A 143 -8.00 -3.13 -2.58
CA MET A 143 -6.98 -2.83 -3.60
C MET A 143 -6.18 -1.55 -3.27
N ALA A 144 -6.80 -0.54 -2.67
CA ALA A 144 -6.08 0.64 -2.20
C ALA A 144 -5.04 0.27 -1.13
N GLY A 145 -5.37 -0.63 -0.20
CA GLY A 145 -4.43 -1.17 0.79
C GLY A 145 -3.27 -1.95 0.16
N ILE A 146 -3.58 -2.79 -0.83
CA ILE A 146 -2.57 -3.55 -1.59
C ILE A 146 -1.63 -2.61 -2.35
N ARG A 147 -2.16 -1.61 -3.03
CA ARG A 147 -1.37 -0.59 -3.76
C ARG A 147 -0.42 0.14 -2.81
N MET A 148 -0.93 0.58 -1.66
CA MET A 148 -0.13 1.24 -0.63
C MET A 148 1.00 0.32 -0.14
N ALA A 149 0.72 -0.96 0.10
CA ALA A 149 1.72 -1.95 0.49
C ALA A 149 2.82 -2.11 -0.57
N VAL A 150 2.45 -2.25 -1.85
CA VAL A 150 3.41 -2.40 -2.95
C VAL A 150 4.32 -1.18 -3.06
N VAL A 151 3.77 0.04 -3.07
CA VAL A 151 4.54 1.28 -3.22
C VAL A 151 5.54 1.46 -2.07
N ILE A 152 5.09 1.26 -0.82
CA ILE A 152 5.97 1.35 0.36
C ILE A 152 7.08 0.30 0.27
N ASN A 153 6.75 -0.93 -0.10
CA ASN A 153 7.72 -2.02 -0.15
C ASN A 153 8.72 -1.93 -1.30
N ILE A 154 8.40 -1.27 -2.41
CA ILE A 154 9.39 -0.93 -3.43
C ILE A 154 10.49 -0.04 -2.82
N GLY A 155 10.14 0.92 -1.99
CA GLY A 155 11.14 1.73 -1.27
C GLY A 155 11.94 0.93 -0.24
N ILE A 156 11.28 0.09 0.57
CA ILE A 156 11.95 -0.74 1.60
C ILE A 156 12.88 -1.79 0.96
N ALA A 157 12.49 -2.38 -0.18
CA ALA A 157 13.32 -3.33 -0.92
C ALA A 157 14.63 -2.70 -1.42
N ALA A 158 14.66 -1.39 -1.71
CA ALA A 158 15.90 -0.71 -2.03
C ALA A 158 16.87 -0.67 -0.83
N ILE A 159 16.35 -0.57 0.41
CA ILE A 159 17.15 -0.61 1.63
C ILE A 159 17.62 -2.05 1.94
N ALA A 160 16.87 -3.07 1.56
CA ALA A 160 17.23 -4.48 1.77
C ALA A 160 18.55 -4.87 1.05
N THR A 161 19.04 -4.07 0.15
CA THR A 161 20.35 -4.26 -0.48
C THR A 161 21.50 -4.25 0.53
N TYR A 162 21.37 -3.51 1.65
CA TYR A 162 22.38 -3.46 2.71
C TYR A 162 22.54 -4.77 3.47
N ILE A 163 21.56 -5.65 3.42
CA ILE A 163 21.62 -7.01 3.97
C ILE A 163 21.85 -8.07 2.88
N GLY A 164 22.32 -7.66 1.70
CA GLY A 164 22.65 -8.58 0.61
C GLY A 164 21.47 -9.10 -0.19
N ALA A 165 20.26 -8.55 -0.05
CA ALA A 165 19.09 -9.01 -0.79
C ALA A 165 19.12 -8.73 -2.29
N GLY A 166 19.99 -7.83 -2.74
CA GLY A 166 20.08 -7.47 -4.15
C GLY A 166 19.15 -6.33 -4.56
N GLY A 167 18.78 -6.33 -5.83
CA GLY A 167 17.81 -5.38 -6.40
C GLY A 167 18.40 -4.01 -6.74
N LEU A 168 17.51 -3.09 -7.17
CA LEU A 168 17.85 -1.74 -7.63
C LEU A 168 18.56 -0.87 -6.57
N GLY A 169 18.39 -1.21 -5.29
CA GLY A 169 19.09 -0.54 -4.19
C GLY A 169 20.61 -0.61 -4.31
N LYS A 170 21.16 -1.61 -5.03
CA LYS A 170 22.60 -1.71 -5.31
C LYS A 170 23.13 -0.45 -6.03
N LEU A 171 22.34 0.17 -6.91
CA LEU A 171 22.76 1.42 -7.58
C LEU A 171 22.87 2.56 -6.60
N ILE A 172 21.89 2.69 -5.70
CA ILE A 172 21.87 3.73 -4.67
C ILE A 172 23.02 3.54 -3.69
N SER A 173 23.16 2.32 -3.16
CA SER A 173 24.22 1.98 -2.19
C SER A 173 25.63 2.18 -2.77
N ARG A 174 25.88 1.74 -4.01
CA ARG A 174 27.16 1.97 -4.68
C ARG A 174 27.39 3.45 -4.98
N GLY A 175 26.37 4.18 -5.44
CA GLY A 175 26.45 5.61 -5.69
C GLY A 175 26.85 6.39 -4.43
N ILE A 176 26.33 6.00 -3.27
CA ILE A 176 26.68 6.59 -1.98
C ILE A 176 28.14 6.23 -1.62
N SER A 177 28.50 4.94 -1.63
CA SER A 177 29.82 4.46 -1.19
C SER A 177 30.97 4.93 -2.09
N GLN A 178 30.71 5.11 -3.39
CA GLN A 178 31.69 5.58 -4.36
C GLN A 178 31.66 7.09 -4.61
N SER A 179 30.75 7.81 -3.94
CA SER A 179 30.48 9.24 -4.20
C SER A 179 30.22 9.53 -5.68
N ASP A 180 29.50 8.60 -6.37
CA ASP A 180 29.12 8.72 -7.77
C ASP A 180 27.65 9.16 -7.92
N PRO A 181 27.40 10.46 -8.18
CA PRO A 181 26.04 10.98 -8.32
C PRO A 181 25.25 10.35 -9.46
N ARG A 182 25.93 9.85 -10.52
CA ARG A 182 25.27 9.24 -11.68
C ARG A 182 24.57 7.95 -11.30
N GLN A 183 25.23 7.09 -10.52
CA GLN A 183 24.64 5.84 -10.02
C GLN A 183 23.53 6.11 -9.02
N LEU A 184 23.75 7.06 -8.10
CA LEU A 184 22.78 7.44 -7.08
C LEU A 184 21.47 7.95 -7.72
N ILE A 185 21.59 8.93 -8.63
CA ILE A 185 20.42 9.51 -9.32
C ILE A 185 19.74 8.47 -10.20
N ALA A 186 20.51 7.65 -10.95
CA ALA A 186 19.95 6.57 -11.75
C ALA A 186 19.13 5.60 -10.89
N GLY A 187 19.68 5.14 -9.77
CA GLY A 187 18.99 4.24 -8.84
C GLY A 187 17.71 4.85 -8.29
N ALA A 188 17.76 6.11 -7.82
CA ALA A 188 16.61 6.81 -7.26
C ALA A 188 15.48 7.00 -8.30
N VAL A 189 15.85 7.41 -9.53
CA VAL A 189 14.88 7.62 -10.62
C VAL A 189 14.23 6.30 -11.04
N ILE A 190 15.02 5.23 -11.18
CA ILE A 190 14.49 3.93 -11.61
C ILE A 190 13.57 3.32 -10.53
N VAL A 191 13.93 3.40 -9.24
CA VAL A 191 13.08 2.93 -8.14
C VAL A 191 11.80 3.75 -8.06
N GLY A 192 11.88 5.08 -8.19
CA GLY A 192 10.71 5.95 -8.22
C GLY A 192 9.79 5.68 -9.42
N ALA A 193 10.37 5.50 -10.61
CA ALA A 193 9.62 5.14 -11.81
C ALA A 193 8.94 3.77 -11.67
N LEU A 194 9.64 2.78 -11.09
CA LEU A 194 9.06 1.47 -10.78
C LEU A 194 7.85 1.57 -9.86
N ALA A 195 7.94 2.38 -8.80
CA ALA A 195 6.83 2.58 -7.86
C ALA A 195 5.61 3.22 -8.56
N ILE A 196 5.83 4.23 -9.41
CA ILE A 196 4.77 4.89 -10.20
C ILE A 196 4.12 3.91 -11.17
N VAL A 197 4.92 3.14 -11.92
CA VAL A 197 4.42 2.15 -12.88
C VAL A 197 3.64 1.05 -12.18
N ALA A 198 4.14 0.54 -11.06
CA ALA A 198 3.45 -0.47 -10.25
C ALA A 198 2.12 0.06 -9.71
N ASP A 199 2.09 1.28 -9.15
CA ASP A 199 0.87 1.91 -8.66
C ASP A 199 -0.16 2.11 -9.78
N PHE A 200 0.28 2.62 -10.93
CA PHE A 200 -0.60 2.80 -12.09
C PHE A 200 -1.14 1.48 -12.61
N GLY A 201 -0.31 0.45 -12.74
CA GLY A 201 -0.74 -0.89 -13.15
C GLY A 201 -1.77 -1.49 -12.20
N LEU A 202 -1.52 -1.39 -10.89
CA LEU A 202 -2.47 -1.84 -9.87
C LEU A 202 -3.75 -0.98 -9.84
N ALA A 203 -3.66 0.33 -10.13
CA ALA A 203 -4.85 1.18 -10.29
C ALA A 203 -5.71 0.76 -11.48
N CYS A 204 -5.10 0.37 -12.59
CA CYS A 204 -5.80 -0.19 -13.74
C CYS A 204 -6.47 -1.53 -13.39
N LEU A 205 -5.77 -2.41 -12.65
CA LEU A 205 -6.31 -3.66 -12.16
C LEU A 205 -7.49 -3.42 -11.20
N GLN A 206 -7.34 -2.49 -10.25
CA GLN A 206 -8.40 -2.07 -9.33
C GLN A 206 -9.66 -1.64 -10.09
N ARG A 207 -9.50 -0.80 -11.13
CA ARG A 207 -10.63 -0.36 -11.96
C ARG A 207 -11.33 -1.53 -12.66
N ARG A 208 -10.60 -2.53 -13.12
CA ARG A 208 -11.18 -3.73 -13.76
C ARG A 208 -11.94 -4.60 -12.77
N LEU A 209 -11.42 -4.78 -11.55
CA LEU A 209 -12.03 -5.59 -10.50
C LEU A 209 -13.20 -4.89 -9.80
N THR A 210 -13.32 -3.56 -9.92
CA THR A 210 -14.42 -2.79 -9.34
C THR A 210 -15.70 -3.01 -10.15
N PRO A 211 -16.83 -3.43 -9.51
CA PRO A 211 -18.12 -3.58 -10.17
C PRO A 211 -18.58 -2.30 -10.88
N ALA A 212 -19.27 -2.45 -12.02
CA ALA A 212 -19.67 -1.33 -12.88
C ALA A 212 -20.50 -0.27 -12.13
N GLY A 213 -21.40 -0.68 -11.23
CA GLY A 213 -22.22 0.23 -10.43
C GLY A 213 -21.44 1.12 -9.45
N LEU A 214 -20.23 0.71 -9.06
CA LEU A 214 -19.36 1.51 -8.17
C LEU A 214 -18.36 2.39 -8.94
N ARG A 215 -18.18 2.17 -10.24
CA ARG A 215 -17.27 2.96 -11.08
C ARG A 215 -17.77 4.38 -11.35
N THR A 216 -19.09 4.59 -11.32
CA THR A 216 -19.76 5.87 -11.63
C THR A 216 -19.91 6.81 -10.43
N ALA A 217 -19.68 6.34 -9.22
CA ALA A 217 -19.66 7.17 -8.02
C ALA A 217 -18.36 8.02 -7.94
N ARG A 218 -18.05 8.77 -9.00
CA ARG A 218 -17.21 9.97 -8.86
C ARG A 218 -18.04 10.98 -8.08
N LEU A 219 -17.82 11.06 -6.77
CA LEU A 219 -18.25 12.23 -6.01
C LEU A 219 -17.65 13.44 -6.72
N PRO A 220 -18.46 14.38 -7.21
CA PRO A 220 -17.93 15.60 -7.78
C PRO A 220 -17.42 16.46 -6.62
N LEU A 221 -16.15 16.23 -6.23
CA LEU A 221 -15.44 17.08 -5.25
C LEU A 221 -15.52 18.57 -5.59
N LEU A 222 -15.75 18.89 -6.88
CA LEU A 222 -16.01 20.25 -7.36
C LEU A 222 -17.43 20.77 -7.07
N ALA A 223 -18.40 19.89 -6.78
CA ALA A 223 -19.77 20.34 -6.45
C ALA A 223 -19.95 20.68 -4.96
N LEU A 224 -19.18 20.05 -4.07
CA LEU A 224 -19.18 20.34 -2.64
C LEU A 224 -18.51 21.69 -2.32
N GLY A 225 -17.42 22.02 -3.01
CA GLY A 225 -16.74 23.32 -2.87
C GLY A 225 -17.60 24.49 -3.31
N ARG A 226 -18.39 24.35 -4.39
CA ARG A 226 -19.29 25.42 -4.86
C ARG A 226 -20.52 25.62 -3.99
N ARG A 227 -21.06 24.57 -3.33
CA ARG A 227 -22.21 24.72 -2.43
C ARG A 227 -21.83 25.29 -1.07
N ALA A 228 -20.66 24.93 -0.52
CA ALA A 228 -20.16 25.50 0.73
C ALA A 228 -19.86 27.00 0.60
N VAL A 229 -19.17 27.40 -0.48
CA VAL A 229 -18.85 28.82 -0.73
C VAL A 229 -20.10 29.65 -1.03
N SER A 230 -21.12 29.12 -1.71
CA SER A 230 -22.35 29.85 -2.00
C SER A 230 -23.31 29.99 -0.82
N ALA A 231 -23.21 29.09 0.18
CA ALA A 231 -24.00 29.18 1.41
C ALA A 231 -23.43 30.21 2.38
N ASP A 232 -22.11 30.30 2.47
CA ASP A 232 -21.43 31.24 3.39
C ASP A 232 -21.51 32.69 2.90
N VAL A 233 -21.52 32.92 1.59
CA VAL A 233 -21.68 34.27 1.01
C VAL A 233 -23.12 34.82 1.13
N ARG A 234 -24.13 33.97 1.33
CA ARG A 234 -25.54 34.43 1.55
C ARG A 234 -25.90 34.61 3.02
N ALA A 235 -25.06 34.17 3.94
CA ALA A 235 -25.27 34.30 5.38
C ALA A 235 -24.67 35.58 5.99
N VAL A 236 -23.97 36.40 5.17
CA VAL A 236 -23.49 37.73 5.60
C VAL A 236 -24.50 38.77 5.10
N ASP A 237 -25.59 38.92 5.87
CA ASP A 237 -26.49 40.06 5.67
C ASP A 237 -25.78 41.37 6.06
N PRO A 238 -25.79 42.40 5.17
CA PRO A 238 -25.09 43.67 5.41
C PRO A 238 -25.86 44.67 6.29
N ILE A 239 -26.71 44.20 7.20
CA ILE A 239 -27.50 45.08 8.07
C ILE A 239 -27.26 44.77 9.52
N THR A 240 -26.13 45.20 10.08
CA THR A 240 -25.99 45.45 11.54
C THR A 240 -24.74 46.33 11.82
N ILE A 241 -24.50 47.36 11.04
CA ILE A 241 -23.53 48.42 11.39
C ILE A 241 -24.26 49.77 11.28
N ALA A 242 -25.29 49.94 12.02
CA ALA A 242 -25.90 51.29 12.26
C ALA A 242 -26.81 51.20 13.47
N GLU A 243 -26.25 51.19 14.67
CA GLU A 243 -26.86 51.72 15.90
C GLU A 243 -25.96 51.43 17.11
N SER A 244 -24.94 52.23 17.28
CA SER A 244 -24.39 52.57 18.60
C SER A 244 -23.62 53.88 18.47
N ARG A 245 -24.37 54.96 18.52
CA ARG A 245 -23.87 56.22 19.01
C ARG A 245 -24.64 56.64 20.23
#